data_4ea79e1e6ecb19e2967f3faa9ae37169
#
_entry.id   4ea79e1e6ecb19e2967f3faa9ae37169
#
_cell.length_a   1.000
_cell.length_b   1.000
_cell.length_c   1.000
_cell.angle_alpha   90.00
_cell.angle_beta   90.00
_cell.angle_gamma   90.00
#
_symmetry.space_group_name_H-M   'P 1'
#
loop_
_entity.id
_entity.type
_entity.pdbx_description
1 polymer ?
#
loop_
_entity_poly.entity_id
_entity_poly.type
_entity_poly.pdbx_seq_one_letter_code
_entity_poly.pdbx_strand_id
1 'polypeptide(L)'
;MNNIYIPAWHYRAPGIAQRTWGWSPVEEMILLSLDQSPGTINDVSQTLKIPRQVVSSTVARLMQFGLIEVRMSPQPVLSASSVGRDFIRTGRALPERTVDREIGVSVVYEKVGLSVFRTRDVDTIPVTRLPSNGAIITFPEGEPPETHYSMMQRVNEFMVGRLRPGEWLRGVQANSSFLEARFLVLDLDEVAAGVVPPGASDQLVDALNGTIKTGVLPSTTTPPPERPVTIETSFDADQLVVGAEQHLQRFEQIVGAAKSNIFVLSTFVASLSDEKGRDRRERIVRALEDACRRGVRCHLFFGTSLDRAKHATAMQELYLRLSAARQTRGYLLVQRDPVDSHAKFLVADNGHDGAVVLMGSCNWLHSPFSAVEVSAELTEANSVAEGLDLLREIVSKLSSASRSVEALQFMASELRRQRSPLSIPEDTEAPSATLTILHAADHERLLRVAAHDAGQRFVCCTNKVGANMVPALFDPAEIAGRRLSDVRIYYSRRSGPVKRGHVTKHRERLHGIVELTGVPQPQLHAKFLAWDSDNVVVSSLNWGSQSGLEDNPLDEIGLYLEGADLATSLLEKFEAELG
;
A
#
# COMPACT_ATOMS: atom_id res chain seq x y z
N MET A 1 30.98 8.99 -20.89
CA MET A 1 29.59 8.71 -21.29
C MET A 1 28.70 9.60 -20.45
N ASN A 2 28.04 10.53 -21.08
CA ASN A 2 27.09 11.40 -20.38
C ASN A 2 25.70 10.76 -20.45
N ASN A 3 25.31 10.07 -19.40
CA ASN A 3 24.01 9.43 -19.34
C ASN A 3 22.97 10.34 -18.70
N ILE A 4 21.76 10.28 -19.20
CA ILE A 4 20.56 10.87 -18.63
C ILE A 4 19.85 9.79 -17.80
N TYR A 5 19.48 10.12 -16.58
CA TYR A 5 18.78 9.23 -15.66
C TYR A 5 17.37 9.75 -15.42
N ILE A 6 16.36 8.94 -15.79
CA ILE A 6 14.93 9.29 -15.68
C ILE A 6 14.31 8.41 -14.60
N PRO A 7 13.68 8.97 -13.57
CA PRO A 7 13.01 8.17 -12.55
C PRO A 7 11.97 7.23 -13.15
N ALA A 8 12.01 5.96 -12.76
CA ALA A 8 11.15 4.93 -13.32
C ALA A 8 10.80 3.86 -12.27
N TRP A 9 9.74 3.12 -12.54
CA TRP A 9 9.39 1.90 -11.83
C TRP A 9 9.64 0.68 -12.70
N HIS A 10 10.31 -0.32 -12.14
CA HIS A 10 10.30 -1.66 -12.71
C HIS A 10 9.14 -2.43 -12.07
N TYR A 11 8.12 -2.68 -12.87
CA TYR A 11 6.93 -3.39 -12.46
C TYR A 11 6.97 -4.84 -12.93
N ARG A 12 6.77 -5.78 -12.02
CA ARG A 12 6.63 -7.20 -12.30
C ARG A 12 5.40 -7.75 -11.60
N ALA A 13 4.57 -8.49 -12.32
CA ALA A 13 3.44 -9.16 -11.73
C ALA A 13 3.03 -10.40 -12.53
N PRO A 14 2.42 -11.41 -11.90
CA PRO A 14 1.64 -12.41 -12.59
C PRO A 14 0.42 -11.74 -13.22
N GLY A 15 0.15 -12.04 -14.47
CA GLY A 15 -1.02 -11.57 -15.19
C GLY A 15 -1.82 -12.71 -15.76
N ILE A 16 -3.05 -12.44 -16.13
CA ILE A 16 -3.93 -13.37 -16.82
C ILE A 16 -4.23 -12.78 -18.19
N ALA A 17 -3.67 -13.40 -19.22
CA ALA A 17 -4.06 -13.14 -20.60
C ALA A 17 -5.30 -13.98 -20.92
N GLN A 18 -6.33 -13.34 -21.42
CA GLN A 18 -7.56 -13.99 -21.83
C GLN A 18 -7.68 -13.97 -23.34
N ARG A 19 -8.04 -15.08 -23.94
CA ARG A 19 -8.37 -15.18 -25.35
C ARG A 19 -9.82 -15.60 -25.51
N THR A 20 -10.56 -14.82 -26.25
CA THR A 20 -11.91 -15.19 -26.67
C THR A 20 -11.85 -15.82 -28.07
N TRP A 21 -12.43 -16.97 -28.19
CA TRP A 21 -12.59 -17.64 -29.46
C TRP A 21 -13.99 -17.28 -29.97
N GLY A 22 -14.06 -16.47 -31.00
CA GLY A 22 -15.28 -16.27 -31.76
C GLY A 22 -15.55 -17.45 -32.69
N TRP A 23 -16.70 -17.52 -33.26
CA TRP A 23 -17.12 -18.48 -34.25
C TRP A 23 -16.95 -17.90 -35.66
N SER A 24 -16.50 -18.73 -36.59
CA SER A 24 -16.43 -18.33 -37.97
C SER A 24 -17.74 -18.67 -38.69
N PRO A 25 -18.07 -17.98 -39.78
CA PRO A 25 -19.23 -18.33 -40.60
C PRO A 25 -19.21 -19.81 -41.08
N VAL A 26 -18.03 -20.40 -41.27
CA VAL A 26 -17.88 -21.80 -41.66
C VAL A 26 -18.38 -22.75 -40.55
N GLU A 27 -18.14 -22.40 -39.28
CA GLU A 27 -18.60 -23.20 -38.14
C GLU A 27 -20.12 -23.14 -38.00
N GLU A 28 -20.70 -21.97 -38.20
CA GLU A 28 -22.17 -21.81 -38.23
C GLU A 28 -22.79 -22.55 -39.38
N MET A 29 -22.20 -22.47 -40.58
CA MET A 29 -22.67 -23.22 -41.77
C MET A 29 -22.66 -24.73 -41.54
N ILE A 30 -21.60 -25.26 -40.92
CA ILE A 30 -21.51 -26.70 -40.62
C ILE A 30 -22.55 -27.12 -39.60
N LEU A 31 -22.76 -26.32 -38.55
CA LEU A 31 -23.79 -26.59 -37.55
C LEU A 31 -25.22 -26.55 -38.16
N LEU A 32 -25.50 -25.56 -38.99
CA LEU A 32 -26.76 -25.47 -39.72
C LEU A 32 -27.00 -26.64 -40.68
N SER A 33 -25.95 -27.05 -41.39
CA SER A 33 -26.03 -28.22 -42.31
C SER A 33 -26.32 -29.51 -41.55
N LEU A 34 -25.71 -29.72 -40.39
CA LEU A 34 -25.92 -30.89 -39.53
C LEU A 34 -27.26 -30.89 -38.80
N ASP A 35 -27.86 -29.74 -38.61
CA ASP A 35 -29.24 -29.63 -38.11
C ASP A 35 -30.26 -30.03 -39.17
N GLN A 36 -30.05 -29.58 -40.40
CA GLN A 36 -30.94 -29.90 -41.55
C GLN A 36 -30.82 -31.33 -41.99
N SER A 37 -29.58 -31.87 -42.01
CA SER A 37 -29.28 -33.23 -42.50
C SER A 37 -28.11 -33.85 -41.71
N PRO A 38 -28.40 -34.75 -40.76
CA PRO A 38 -27.36 -35.54 -40.11
C PRO A 38 -26.53 -36.34 -41.13
N GLY A 39 -25.21 -36.35 -40.95
CA GLY A 39 -24.32 -36.98 -41.91
C GLY A 39 -22.91 -37.22 -41.37
N THR A 40 -22.06 -37.85 -42.20
CA THR A 40 -20.64 -38.05 -41.88
C THR A 40 -19.82 -36.80 -42.23
N ILE A 41 -18.57 -36.72 -41.78
CA ILE A 41 -17.62 -35.68 -42.20
C ILE A 41 -17.51 -35.56 -43.71
N ASN A 42 -17.58 -36.72 -44.43
CA ASN A 42 -17.53 -36.73 -45.88
C ASN A 42 -18.78 -36.13 -46.51
N ASP A 43 -19.97 -36.43 -45.99
CA ASP A 43 -21.22 -35.87 -46.48
C ASP A 43 -21.25 -34.36 -46.33
N VAL A 44 -20.87 -33.82 -45.15
CA VAL A 44 -20.76 -32.37 -44.90
C VAL A 44 -19.74 -31.71 -45.82
N SER A 45 -18.57 -32.37 -46.03
CA SER A 45 -17.52 -31.89 -46.94
C SER A 45 -18.00 -31.78 -48.38
N GLN A 46 -18.74 -32.76 -48.85
CA GLN A 46 -19.30 -32.79 -50.20
C GLN A 46 -20.42 -31.76 -50.36
N THR A 47 -21.32 -31.68 -49.40
CA THR A 47 -22.48 -30.77 -49.46
C THR A 47 -22.06 -29.32 -49.45
N LEU A 48 -21.15 -28.96 -48.54
CA LEU A 48 -20.69 -27.55 -48.35
C LEU A 48 -19.51 -27.20 -49.27
N LYS A 49 -18.92 -28.16 -49.98
CA LYS A 49 -17.70 -28.02 -50.80
C LYS A 49 -16.52 -27.47 -50.00
N ILE A 50 -16.40 -27.86 -48.73
CA ILE A 50 -15.35 -27.47 -47.82
C ILE A 50 -14.35 -28.64 -47.68
N PRO A 51 -13.03 -28.38 -47.67
CA PRO A 51 -12.04 -29.45 -47.50
C PRO A 51 -12.27 -30.26 -46.22
N ARG A 52 -12.18 -31.60 -46.35
CA ARG A 52 -12.45 -32.54 -45.25
C ARG A 52 -11.70 -32.22 -43.95
N GLN A 53 -10.45 -31.73 -44.07
CA GLN A 53 -9.65 -31.33 -42.89
C GLN A 53 -10.27 -30.17 -42.13
N VAL A 54 -10.82 -29.17 -42.85
CA VAL A 54 -11.51 -28.03 -42.26
C VAL A 54 -12.79 -28.47 -41.56
N VAL A 55 -13.60 -29.33 -42.22
CA VAL A 55 -14.80 -29.92 -41.62
C VAL A 55 -14.46 -30.68 -40.35
N SER A 56 -13.42 -31.55 -40.41
CA SER A 56 -13.01 -32.34 -39.24
C SER A 56 -12.58 -31.48 -38.05
N SER A 57 -11.75 -30.46 -38.27
CA SER A 57 -11.32 -29.55 -37.22
C SER A 57 -12.48 -28.71 -36.63
N THR A 58 -13.39 -28.28 -37.48
CA THR A 58 -14.59 -27.55 -37.08
C THR A 58 -15.56 -28.42 -36.29
N VAL A 59 -15.82 -29.64 -36.76
CA VAL A 59 -16.67 -30.60 -36.05
C VAL A 59 -16.11 -30.90 -34.65
N ALA A 60 -14.79 -31.18 -34.56
CA ALA A 60 -14.15 -31.42 -33.26
C ALA A 60 -14.35 -30.24 -32.30
N ARG A 61 -14.29 -29.02 -32.81
CA ARG A 61 -14.50 -27.82 -32.02
C ARG A 61 -15.97 -27.65 -31.60
N LEU A 62 -16.91 -27.82 -32.53
CA LEU A 62 -18.34 -27.76 -32.21
C LEU A 62 -18.75 -28.86 -31.22
N MET A 63 -18.13 -30.05 -31.27
CA MET A 63 -18.31 -31.10 -30.26
C MET A 63 -17.78 -30.73 -28.89
N GLN A 64 -16.62 -30.05 -28.79
CA GLN A 64 -16.07 -29.58 -27.52
C GLN A 64 -17.04 -28.61 -26.79
N PHE A 65 -17.85 -27.91 -27.56
CA PHE A 65 -18.88 -26.99 -27.03
C PHE A 65 -20.26 -27.65 -26.86
N GLY A 66 -20.34 -28.96 -27.11
CA GLY A 66 -21.58 -29.70 -27.00
C GLY A 66 -22.66 -29.31 -28.03
N LEU A 67 -22.27 -28.63 -29.13
CA LEU A 67 -23.19 -28.17 -30.17
C LEU A 67 -23.52 -29.27 -31.18
N ILE A 68 -22.66 -30.28 -31.29
CA ILE A 68 -22.82 -31.44 -32.16
C ILE A 68 -22.72 -32.71 -31.32
N GLU A 69 -23.54 -33.70 -31.62
CA GLU A 69 -23.48 -35.05 -31.08
C GLU A 69 -23.11 -36.04 -32.17
N VAL A 70 -22.47 -37.15 -31.75
CA VAL A 70 -22.08 -38.27 -32.65
C VAL A 70 -22.89 -39.49 -32.28
N ARG A 71 -23.53 -40.13 -33.25
CA ARG A 71 -24.18 -41.44 -33.09
C ARG A 71 -23.40 -42.50 -33.88
N MET A 72 -23.08 -43.59 -33.22
CA MET A 72 -22.37 -44.71 -33.81
C MET A 72 -23.37 -45.75 -34.31
N SER A 73 -23.60 -45.81 -35.66
CA SER A 73 -24.50 -46.79 -36.25
C SER A 73 -24.40 -46.80 -37.78
N PRO A 74 -23.85 -47.76 -38.40
CA PRO A 74 -22.57 -48.47 -38.26
C PRO A 74 -21.35 -47.56 -38.46
N GLN A 75 -21.56 -46.35 -39.01
CA GLN A 75 -20.56 -45.29 -39.16
C GLN A 75 -20.90 -44.11 -38.27
N PRO A 76 -19.92 -43.28 -37.85
CA PRO A 76 -20.17 -42.11 -37.05
C PRO A 76 -21.00 -41.08 -37.84
N VAL A 77 -22.24 -40.87 -37.43
CA VAL A 77 -23.16 -39.84 -37.96
C VAL A 77 -23.20 -38.68 -37.00
N LEU A 78 -22.93 -37.49 -37.51
CA LEU A 78 -22.96 -36.22 -36.82
C LEU A 78 -24.34 -35.59 -36.94
N SER A 79 -24.82 -34.97 -35.89
CA SER A 79 -26.05 -34.17 -35.89
C SER A 79 -25.93 -33.00 -34.90
N ALA A 80 -26.70 -31.94 -35.11
CA ALA A 80 -26.81 -30.87 -34.10
C ALA A 80 -27.38 -31.46 -32.79
N SER A 81 -26.76 -31.14 -31.67
CA SER A 81 -27.27 -31.49 -30.33
C SER A 81 -28.52 -30.68 -29.97
N SER A 82 -29.18 -31.01 -28.88
CA SER A 82 -30.30 -30.18 -28.37
C SER A 82 -29.89 -28.73 -28.10
N VAL A 83 -28.67 -28.51 -27.59
CA VAL A 83 -28.06 -27.21 -27.37
C VAL A 83 -27.79 -26.48 -28.70
N GLY A 84 -27.17 -27.16 -29.66
CA GLY A 84 -26.92 -26.60 -31.00
C GLY A 84 -28.19 -26.17 -31.69
N ARG A 85 -29.25 -27.01 -31.67
CA ARG A 85 -30.58 -26.68 -32.21
C ARG A 85 -31.24 -25.49 -31.54
N ASP A 86 -31.04 -25.33 -30.21
CA ASP A 86 -31.61 -24.16 -29.51
C ASP A 86 -30.96 -22.86 -29.96
N PHE A 87 -29.65 -22.81 -30.16
CA PHE A 87 -28.94 -21.64 -30.73
C PHE A 87 -29.45 -21.31 -32.12
N ILE A 88 -29.61 -22.33 -33.01
CA ILE A 88 -30.12 -22.13 -34.37
C ILE A 88 -31.55 -21.58 -34.33
N ARG A 89 -32.43 -22.18 -33.54
CA ARG A 89 -33.85 -21.80 -33.44
C ARG A 89 -34.05 -20.41 -32.87
N THR A 90 -33.22 -20.03 -31.87
CA THR A 90 -33.36 -18.73 -31.18
C THR A 90 -32.63 -17.60 -31.88
N GLY A 91 -31.80 -17.88 -32.89
CA GLY A 91 -30.94 -16.90 -33.56
C GLY A 91 -29.93 -16.23 -32.64
N ARG A 92 -29.63 -16.84 -31.48
CA ARG A 92 -28.63 -16.33 -30.56
C ARG A 92 -27.24 -16.62 -31.13
N ALA A 93 -26.30 -15.71 -30.85
CA ALA A 93 -24.89 -15.97 -31.14
C ALA A 93 -24.40 -17.21 -30.37
N LEU A 94 -23.57 -18.01 -31.04
CA LEU A 94 -22.96 -19.18 -30.41
C LEU A 94 -22.12 -18.78 -29.18
N PRO A 95 -22.03 -19.65 -28.17
CA PRO A 95 -21.38 -19.32 -26.90
C PRO A 95 -19.89 -19.04 -27.10
N GLU A 96 -19.45 -17.86 -26.76
CA GLU A 96 -18.04 -17.52 -26.75
C GLU A 96 -17.29 -18.33 -25.69
N ARG A 97 -16.13 -18.84 -26.03
CA ARG A 97 -15.23 -19.49 -25.09
C ARG A 97 -14.06 -18.57 -24.80
N THR A 98 -13.90 -18.25 -23.55
CA THR A 98 -12.70 -17.59 -23.03
C THR A 98 -11.75 -18.62 -22.44
N VAL A 99 -10.47 -18.49 -22.78
CA VAL A 99 -9.39 -19.31 -22.20
C VAL A 99 -8.42 -18.37 -21.53
N ASP A 100 -8.21 -18.56 -20.24
CA ASP A 100 -7.25 -17.82 -19.45
C ASP A 100 -5.87 -18.51 -19.52
N ARG A 101 -4.83 -17.70 -19.62
CA ARG A 101 -3.44 -18.13 -19.60
C ARG A 101 -2.63 -17.25 -18.66
N GLU A 102 -1.93 -17.85 -17.72
CA GLU A 102 -1.01 -17.11 -16.86
C GLU A 102 0.18 -16.60 -17.66
N ILE A 103 0.55 -15.36 -17.42
CA ILE A 103 1.71 -14.69 -18.03
C ILE A 103 2.49 -13.91 -16.98
N GLY A 104 3.78 -13.73 -17.19
CA GLY A 104 4.57 -12.75 -16.44
C GLY A 104 4.52 -11.40 -17.15
N VAL A 105 4.08 -10.37 -16.45
CA VAL A 105 4.19 -8.98 -16.89
C VAL A 105 5.46 -8.40 -16.29
N SER A 106 6.35 -7.85 -17.12
CA SER A 106 7.57 -7.16 -16.67
C SER A 106 7.80 -5.95 -17.56
N VAL A 107 7.62 -4.77 -16.98
CA VAL A 107 7.69 -3.49 -17.69
C VAL A 107 8.43 -2.46 -16.87
N VAL A 108 8.98 -1.45 -17.55
CA VAL A 108 9.52 -0.23 -16.97
C VAL A 108 8.54 0.89 -17.24
N TYR A 109 8.10 1.55 -16.19
CA TYR A 109 7.18 2.67 -16.23
C TYR A 109 7.96 3.93 -15.82
N GLU A 110 8.22 4.83 -16.76
CA GLU A 110 8.92 6.08 -16.45
C GLU A 110 7.93 7.14 -15.97
N LYS A 111 8.40 7.96 -15.03
CA LYS A 111 7.53 8.87 -14.27
C LYS A 111 7.26 10.22 -14.91
N VAL A 112 7.90 10.50 -16.03
CA VAL A 112 7.92 11.81 -16.66
C VAL A 112 6.78 11.98 -17.64
N GLY A 113 6.84 11.20 -18.68
CA GLY A 113 5.82 11.16 -19.71
C GLY A 113 4.87 9.98 -19.53
N LEU A 114 5.06 9.21 -18.44
CA LEU A 114 4.26 8.04 -18.08
C LEU A 114 4.29 6.94 -19.15
N SER A 115 5.41 6.84 -19.88
CA SER A 115 5.62 5.83 -20.92
C SER A 115 5.89 4.47 -20.30
N VAL A 116 5.43 3.42 -20.98
CA VAL A 116 5.63 2.03 -20.56
C VAL A 116 6.54 1.34 -21.56
N PHE A 117 7.62 0.73 -21.09
CA PHE A 117 8.58 0.00 -21.90
C PHE A 117 8.67 -1.46 -21.45
N ARG A 118 9.05 -2.36 -22.36
CA ARG A 118 9.49 -3.71 -21.93
C ARG A 118 10.84 -3.58 -21.21
N THR A 119 11.02 -4.30 -20.15
CA THR A 119 12.29 -4.32 -19.40
C THR A 119 13.52 -4.64 -20.27
N ARG A 120 13.35 -5.38 -21.36
CA ARG A 120 14.43 -5.75 -22.29
C ARG A 120 14.72 -4.71 -23.36
N ASP A 121 13.83 -3.73 -23.54
CA ASP A 121 13.92 -2.74 -24.62
C ASP A 121 14.56 -1.43 -24.13
N VAL A 122 14.86 -1.35 -22.82
CA VAL A 122 15.46 -0.18 -22.18
C VAL A 122 16.46 -0.58 -21.09
N ASP A 123 17.49 0.21 -20.93
CA ASP A 123 18.47 0.03 -19.86
C ASP A 123 18.00 0.72 -18.59
N THR A 124 18.18 0.03 -17.47
CA THR A 124 17.80 0.57 -16.16
C THR A 124 18.84 0.24 -15.10
N ILE A 125 19.03 1.17 -14.15
CA ILE A 125 19.87 0.93 -12.96
C ILE A 125 19.04 1.05 -11.68
N PRO A 126 19.38 0.30 -10.63
CA PRO A 126 18.81 0.50 -9.30
C PRO A 126 19.13 1.89 -8.78
N VAL A 127 18.21 2.47 -8.01
CA VAL A 127 18.39 3.81 -7.38
C VAL A 127 19.69 3.86 -6.56
N THR A 128 20.07 2.74 -5.93
CA THR A 128 21.30 2.61 -5.12
C THR A 128 22.60 2.65 -5.93
N ARG A 129 22.54 2.56 -7.26
CA ARG A 129 23.72 2.58 -8.15
C ARG A 129 23.83 3.84 -8.99
N LEU A 130 23.09 4.88 -8.65
CA LEU A 130 23.15 6.14 -9.38
C LEU A 130 24.56 6.73 -9.25
N PRO A 131 25.27 7.03 -10.35
CA PRO A 131 26.58 7.68 -10.29
C PRO A 131 26.46 9.12 -9.77
N SER A 132 27.43 9.56 -8.97
CA SER A 132 27.47 10.91 -8.39
C SER A 132 27.61 12.04 -9.41
N ASN A 133 27.93 11.73 -10.65
CA ASN A 133 28.19 12.67 -11.76
C ASN A 133 27.25 12.47 -12.96
N GLY A 134 26.12 11.84 -12.78
CA GLY A 134 25.09 11.68 -13.83
C GLY A 134 24.09 12.83 -13.84
N ALA A 135 23.58 13.16 -15.02
CA ALA A 135 22.47 14.09 -15.17
C ALA A 135 21.16 13.39 -14.79
N ILE A 136 20.56 13.79 -13.70
CA ILE A 136 19.22 13.30 -13.32
C ILE A 136 18.21 14.30 -13.85
N ILE A 137 17.29 13.86 -14.70
CA ILE A 137 16.14 14.67 -15.07
C ILE A 137 15.12 14.57 -13.95
N THR A 138 15.00 15.65 -13.19
CA THR A 138 13.91 15.84 -12.24
C THR A 138 12.84 16.68 -12.91
N PHE A 139 11.58 16.26 -12.76
CA PHE A 139 10.46 17.00 -13.33
C PHE A 139 9.89 17.94 -12.28
N PRO A 140 9.39 19.13 -12.73
CA PRO A 140 8.59 19.94 -11.84
C PRO A 140 7.43 19.08 -11.34
N GLU A 141 7.15 19.16 -10.05
CA GLU A 141 6.00 18.55 -9.41
C GLU A 141 4.73 18.98 -10.17
N GLY A 142 4.28 18.13 -11.04
CA GLY A 142 3.01 18.26 -11.74
C GLY A 142 2.19 17.04 -11.40
N GLU A 143 1.02 17.26 -10.86
CA GLU A 143 -0.04 16.32 -10.49
C GLU A 143 0.39 15.05 -9.70
N PRO A 144 -0.37 14.67 -8.69
CA PRO A 144 -0.05 13.49 -7.88
C PRO A 144 0.12 12.27 -8.79
N PRO A 145 1.07 11.39 -8.48
CA PRO A 145 1.32 10.20 -9.29
C PRO A 145 0.02 9.46 -9.49
N GLU A 146 -0.20 9.04 -10.73
CA GLU A 146 -1.36 8.26 -11.11
C GLU A 146 -1.62 7.14 -10.08
N THR A 147 -2.86 6.93 -9.76
CA THR A 147 -3.27 5.82 -8.89
C THR A 147 -2.75 4.50 -9.46
N HIS A 148 -2.53 3.51 -8.62
CA HIS A 148 -2.19 2.14 -9.06
C HIS A 148 -3.13 1.64 -10.19
N TYR A 149 -4.37 2.10 -10.19
CA TYR A 149 -5.37 1.80 -11.22
C TYR A 149 -4.99 2.40 -12.59
N SER A 150 -4.59 3.65 -12.67
CA SER A 150 -4.22 4.30 -13.94
C SER A 150 -2.90 3.73 -14.50
N MET A 151 -1.94 3.42 -13.64
CA MET A 151 -0.74 2.69 -14.06
C MET A 151 -1.09 1.31 -14.65
N MET A 152 -2.02 0.59 -14.01
CA MET A 152 -2.51 -0.70 -14.50
C MET A 152 -3.22 -0.58 -15.84
N GLN A 153 -4.00 0.47 -16.04
CA GLN A 153 -4.65 0.74 -17.32
C GLN A 153 -3.62 0.96 -18.43
N ARG A 154 -2.59 1.78 -18.20
CA ARG A 154 -1.50 2.01 -19.17
C ARG A 154 -0.71 0.73 -19.47
N VAL A 155 -0.43 -0.08 -18.44
CA VAL A 155 0.21 -1.39 -18.63
C VAL A 155 -0.68 -2.31 -19.49
N ASN A 156 -1.99 -2.32 -19.27
CA ASN A 156 -2.94 -3.08 -20.09
C ASN A 156 -2.92 -2.59 -21.55
N GLU A 157 -3.03 -1.30 -21.78
CA GLU A 157 -2.98 -0.69 -23.12
C GLU A 157 -1.66 -1.03 -23.83
N PHE A 158 -0.54 -0.92 -23.14
CA PHE A 158 0.77 -1.30 -23.65
C PHE A 158 0.85 -2.79 -24.01
N MET A 159 0.23 -3.66 -23.23
CA MET A 159 0.29 -5.12 -23.44
C MET A 159 -0.63 -5.60 -24.57
N VAL A 160 -1.68 -4.87 -24.94
CA VAL A 160 -2.65 -5.26 -25.99
C VAL A 160 -1.96 -5.67 -27.30
N GLY A 161 -1.00 -4.86 -27.77
CA GLY A 161 -0.27 -5.15 -29.00
C GLY A 161 0.88 -6.18 -28.86
N ARG A 162 1.11 -6.73 -27.66
CA ARG A 162 2.27 -7.55 -27.32
C ARG A 162 1.93 -8.96 -26.83
N LEU A 163 0.67 -9.26 -26.70
CA LEU A 163 0.13 -10.58 -26.46
C LEU A 163 -0.03 -11.34 -27.79
N ARG A 164 -0.38 -12.61 -27.72
CA ARG A 164 -0.70 -13.37 -28.94
C ARG A 164 -1.93 -12.77 -29.62
N PRO A 165 -2.06 -12.90 -30.95
CA PRO A 165 -3.24 -12.39 -31.65
C PRO A 165 -4.53 -12.89 -31.01
N GLY A 166 -5.44 -11.96 -30.71
CA GLY A 166 -6.72 -12.24 -30.06
C GLY A 166 -6.65 -12.48 -28.55
N GLU A 167 -5.50 -12.28 -27.94
CA GLU A 167 -5.36 -12.23 -26.47
C GLU A 167 -5.35 -10.78 -25.97
N TRP A 168 -5.93 -10.56 -24.81
CA TRP A 168 -5.83 -9.30 -24.05
C TRP A 168 -5.49 -9.59 -22.60
N LEU A 169 -4.93 -8.63 -21.91
CA LEU A 169 -4.64 -8.74 -20.49
C LEU A 169 -5.93 -8.51 -19.70
N ARG A 170 -6.47 -9.57 -19.11
CA ARG A 170 -7.69 -9.51 -18.28
C ARG A 170 -7.43 -8.80 -16.97
N GLY A 171 -6.24 -8.98 -16.39
CA GLY A 171 -5.86 -8.37 -15.13
C GLY A 171 -4.47 -8.79 -14.71
N VAL A 172 -3.93 -8.04 -13.76
CA VAL A 172 -2.67 -8.35 -13.09
C VAL A 172 -2.98 -8.62 -11.63
N GLN A 173 -2.32 -9.61 -11.06
CA GLN A 173 -2.50 -9.92 -9.64
C GLN A 173 -1.76 -8.89 -8.79
N ALA A 174 -2.45 -7.82 -8.42
CA ALA A 174 -1.89 -6.71 -7.64
C ALA A 174 -1.27 -7.17 -6.32
N ASN A 175 -1.86 -8.16 -5.65
CA ASN A 175 -1.34 -8.74 -4.41
C ASN A 175 -0.02 -9.51 -4.57
N SER A 176 0.39 -9.80 -5.79
CA SER A 176 1.64 -10.48 -6.14
C SER A 176 2.54 -9.61 -7.00
N SER A 177 2.24 -8.32 -7.13
CA SER A 177 3.03 -7.38 -7.90
C SER A 177 4.30 -6.98 -7.14
N PHE A 178 5.36 -6.79 -7.89
CA PHE A 178 6.65 -6.29 -7.42
C PHE A 178 6.93 -4.98 -8.12
N LEU A 179 7.17 -3.94 -7.34
CA LEU A 179 7.50 -2.61 -7.84
C LEU A 179 8.88 -2.22 -7.27
N GLU A 180 9.83 -1.99 -8.15
CA GLU A 180 11.20 -1.60 -7.80
C GLU A 180 11.52 -0.23 -8.41
N ALA A 181 11.91 0.72 -7.56
CA ALA A 181 12.36 2.03 -8.03
C ALA A 181 13.70 1.89 -8.76
N ARG A 182 13.78 2.42 -9.97
CA ARG A 182 14.95 2.40 -10.84
C ARG A 182 15.09 3.73 -11.57
N PHE A 183 16.21 3.90 -12.24
CA PHE A 183 16.37 4.92 -13.26
C PHE A 183 16.43 4.26 -14.63
N LEU A 184 15.64 4.77 -15.56
CA LEU A 184 15.84 4.55 -16.98
C LEU A 184 17.12 5.29 -17.39
N VAL A 185 18.00 4.64 -18.12
CA VAL A 185 19.29 5.20 -18.56
C VAL A 185 19.23 5.46 -20.04
N LEU A 186 19.47 6.71 -20.44
CA LEU A 186 19.58 7.10 -21.83
C LEU A 186 20.95 7.73 -22.09
N ASP A 187 21.54 7.46 -23.23
CA ASP A 187 22.76 8.12 -23.66
C ASP A 187 22.44 9.54 -24.16
N LEU A 188 23.14 10.55 -23.65
CA LEU A 188 22.90 11.95 -23.99
C LEU A 188 23.16 12.22 -25.46
N ASP A 189 24.18 11.59 -26.04
CA ASP A 189 24.57 11.81 -27.43
C ASP A 189 23.56 11.19 -28.40
N GLU A 190 23.02 10.02 -28.04
CA GLU A 190 21.93 9.38 -28.78
C GLU A 190 20.63 10.21 -28.74
N VAL A 191 20.27 10.71 -27.55
CA VAL A 191 19.08 11.56 -27.39
C VAL A 191 19.26 12.88 -28.15
N ALA A 192 20.45 13.46 -28.14
CA ALA A 192 20.76 14.66 -28.92
C ALA A 192 20.70 14.42 -30.44
N ALA A 193 20.96 13.20 -30.87
CA ALA A 193 20.77 12.74 -32.25
C ALA A 193 19.32 12.41 -32.61
N GLY A 194 18.39 12.56 -31.66
CA GLY A 194 16.95 12.26 -31.82
C GLY A 194 16.59 10.81 -31.60
N VAL A 195 17.49 10.00 -31.06
CA VAL A 195 17.23 8.59 -30.75
C VAL A 195 16.59 8.49 -29.36
N VAL A 196 15.33 8.11 -29.31
CA VAL A 196 14.58 7.88 -28.07
C VAL A 196 14.01 6.45 -28.04
N PRO A 197 13.75 5.87 -26.88
CA PRO A 197 13.18 4.53 -26.80
C PRO A 197 11.85 4.42 -27.56
N PRO A 198 11.64 3.35 -28.33
CA PRO A 198 10.38 3.14 -29.06
C PRO A 198 9.18 3.09 -28.10
N GLY A 199 8.22 3.99 -28.33
CA GLY A 199 7.03 4.11 -27.46
C GLY A 199 7.17 5.18 -26.38
N ALA A 200 8.23 6.01 -26.43
CA ALA A 200 8.30 7.23 -25.62
C ALA A 200 7.13 8.15 -25.94
N SER A 201 6.50 8.72 -24.91
CA SER A 201 5.43 9.71 -25.07
C SER A 201 5.97 11.03 -25.57
N ASP A 202 5.13 11.85 -26.22
CA ASP A 202 5.49 13.20 -26.64
C ASP A 202 5.99 14.04 -25.46
N GLN A 203 5.39 13.87 -24.28
CA GLN A 203 5.79 14.57 -23.06
C GLN A 203 7.22 14.20 -22.62
N LEU A 204 7.60 12.93 -22.71
CA LEU A 204 8.98 12.49 -22.44
C LEU A 204 9.95 13.09 -23.47
N VAL A 205 9.58 13.04 -24.75
CA VAL A 205 10.39 13.58 -25.85
C VAL A 205 10.59 15.09 -25.71
N ASP A 206 9.54 15.83 -25.37
CA ASP A 206 9.59 17.27 -25.16
C ASP A 206 10.50 17.64 -23.98
N ALA A 207 10.41 16.87 -22.89
CA ALA A 207 11.24 17.07 -21.72
C ALA A 207 12.74 16.81 -22.03
N LEU A 208 13.04 15.74 -22.77
CA LEU A 208 14.41 15.43 -23.24
C LEU A 208 14.94 16.55 -24.14
N ASN A 209 14.15 16.99 -25.10
CA ASN A 209 14.50 18.08 -26.00
C ASN A 209 14.71 19.42 -25.27
N GLY A 210 13.91 19.69 -24.25
CA GLY A 210 14.06 20.86 -23.37
C GLY A 210 15.41 20.84 -22.65
N THR A 211 15.79 19.69 -22.11
CA THR A 211 17.07 19.50 -21.41
C THR A 211 18.29 19.71 -22.34
N ILE A 212 18.21 19.22 -23.56
CA ILE A 212 19.28 19.37 -24.55
C ILE A 212 19.45 20.85 -24.99
N LYS A 213 18.33 21.54 -25.27
CA LYS A 213 18.34 22.93 -25.77
C LYS A 213 18.85 23.93 -24.75
N THR A 214 18.60 23.71 -23.48
CA THR A 214 19.01 24.66 -22.44
C THR A 214 20.49 24.57 -22.10
N GLY A 215 21.17 23.47 -22.44
CA GLY A 215 22.57 23.23 -22.04
C GLY A 215 22.75 23.20 -20.51
N VAL A 216 21.72 23.56 -19.82
CA VAL A 216 21.59 23.49 -18.36
C VAL A 216 21.03 22.13 -18.10
N LEU A 217 21.90 21.20 -17.75
CA LEU A 217 21.48 20.06 -16.97
C LEU A 217 20.68 20.67 -15.79
N PRO A 218 19.38 20.38 -15.65
CA PRO A 218 18.65 20.91 -14.52
C PRO A 218 19.47 20.54 -13.29
N SER A 219 20.08 21.55 -12.70
CA SER A 219 20.67 21.39 -11.39
C SER A 219 19.57 20.71 -10.55
N THR A 220 19.90 19.63 -9.90
CA THR A 220 19.03 18.95 -8.93
C THR A 220 18.76 19.89 -7.75
N THR A 221 18.09 20.97 -8.02
CA THR A 221 17.34 21.70 -7.03
C THR A 221 15.88 21.30 -7.23
N THR A 222 15.60 20.04 -6.92
CA THR A 222 14.40 19.80 -6.13
C THR A 222 14.49 20.85 -5.02
N PRO A 223 13.52 21.75 -4.82
CA PRO A 223 13.47 22.51 -3.60
C PRO A 223 13.72 21.48 -2.52
N PRO A 224 14.72 21.69 -1.61
CA PRO A 224 15.04 20.68 -0.63
C PRO A 224 13.69 20.29 -0.05
N PRO A 225 13.31 19.01 -0.08
CA PRO A 225 11.99 18.59 0.37
C PRO A 225 11.80 19.32 1.68
N GLU A 226 10.66 19.98 1.85
CA GLU A 226 10.39 20.79 3.04
C GLU A 226 10.89 19.96 4.20
N ARG A 227 11.91 20.46 4.90
CA ARG A 227 12.52 19.67 5.98
C ARG A 227 11.38 19.39 6.92
N PRO A 228 11.15 18.13 7.31
CA PRO A 228 10.07 17.81 8.23
C PRO A 228 10.17 18.77 9.40
N VAL A 229 9.05 19.40 9.77
CA VAL A 229 9.01 20.37 10.83
C VAL A 229 9.39 19.68 12.14
N THR A 230 10.50 20.10 12.72
CA THR A 230 10.94 19.61 14.03
C THR A 230 10.48 20.61 15.07
N ILE A 231 9.82 20.14 16.12
CA ILE A 231 9.35 20.93 17.24
C ILE A 231 10.01 20.46 18.54
N GLU A 232 10.30 21.38 19.43
CA GLU A 232 10.68 21.07 20.80
C GLU A 232 9.43 20.65 21.59
N THR A 233 9.53 19.60 22.39
CA THR A 233 8.42 19.05 23.17
C THR A 233 8.91 18.49 24.50
N SER A 234 8.01 18.35 25.45
CA SER A 234 8.22 17.54 26.64
C SER A 234 7.73 16.13 26.35
N PHE A 235 8.66 15.19 26.32
CA PHE A 235 8.37 13.78 26.05
C PHE A 235 9.33 12.89 26.84
N ASP A 236 8.79 11.87 27.50
CA ASP A 236 9.55 10.90 28.27
C ASP A 236 9.19 9.45 27.90
N ALA A 237 9.95 8.51 28.47
CA ALA A 237 9.80 7.09 28.18
C ALA A 237 8.40 6.53 28.57
N ASP A 238 7.69 7.10 29.53
CA ASP A 238 6.38 6.60 29.95
C ASP A 238 5.30 6.88 28.91
N GLN A 239 5.56 7.82 28.01
CA GLN A 239 4.71 8.15 26.87
C GLN A 239 4.90 7.17 25.69
N LEU A 240 5.88 6.26 25.76
CA LEU A 240 6.02 5.13 24.83
C LEU A 240 5.16 3.95 25.31
N VAL A 241 4.05 3.73 24.63
CA VAL A 241 3.11 2.63 24.90
C VAL A 241 3.55 1.40 24.10
N VAL A 242 3.94 0.33 24.79
CA VAL A 242 4.44 -0.91 24.19
C VAL A 242 3.61 -2.10 24.69
N GLY A 243 3.24 -3.01 23.79
CA GLY A 243 2.48 -4.19 24.14
C GLY A 243 0.96 -4.07 23.95
N ALA A 244 0.31 -5.21 23.78
CA ALA A 244 -1.12 -5.27 23.44
C ALA A 244 -2.03 -4.81 24.58
N GLU A 245 -1.75 -5.27 25.81
CA GLU A 245 -2.58 -4.95 26.96
C GLU A 245 -2.43 -3.48 27.36
N GLN A 246 -1.23 -2.93 27.30
CA GLN A 246 -0.98 -1.51 27.57
C GLN A 246 -1.76 -0.62 26.60
N HIS A 247 -1.81 -0.95 25.31
CA HIS A 247 -2.62 -0.22 24.33
C HIS A 247 -4.11 -0.24 24.69
N LEU A 248 -4.62 -1.41 25.10
CA LEU A 248 -6.02 -1.56 25.47
C LEU A 248 -6.38 -0.73 26.73
N GLN A 249 -5.54 -0.81 27.76
CA GLN A 249 -5.71 -0.01 28.99
C GLN A 249 -5.61 1.49 28.69
N ARG A 250 -4.66 1.89 27.84
CA ARG A 250 -4.49 3.31 27.49
C ARG A 250 -5.66 3.84 26.68
N PHE A 251 -6.21 3.02 25.77
CA PHE A 251 -7.45 3.37 25.07
C PHE A 251 -8.61 3.62 26.04
N GLU A 252 -8.83 2.72 27.00
CA GLU A 252 -9.88 2.85 28.00
C GLU A 252 -9.71 4.09 28.88
N GLN A 253 -8.47 4.40 29.28
CA GLN A 253 -8.16 5.59 30.07
C GLN A 253 -8.44 6.87 29.29
N ILE A 254 -7.91 7.00 28.07
CA ILE A 254 -8.07 8.20 27.23
C ILE A 254 -9.55 8.42 26.90
N VAL A 255 -10.25 7.38 26.43
CA VAL A 255 -11.67 7.46 26.08
C VAL A 255 -12.53 7.70 27.33
N GLY A 256 -12.16 7.11 28.46
CA GLY A 256 -12.84 7.31 29.74
C GLY A 256 -12.73 8.73 30.30
N ALA A 257 -11.58 9.40 30.09
CA ALA A 257 -11.34 10.77 30.52
C ALA A 257 -12.01 11.82 29.60
N ALA A 258 -12.25 11.48 28.34
CA ALA A 258 -12.80 12.41 27.35
C ALA A 258 -14.16 12.98 27.75
N LYS A 259 -14.36 14.29 27.54
CA LYS A 259 -15.60 15.01 27.85
C LYS A 259 -16.30 15.59 26.64
N SER A 260 -15.58 15.95 25.61
CA SER A 260 -16.14 16.64 24.45
C SER A 260 -15.96 15.91 23.13
N ASN A 261 -14.75 15.46 22.80
CA ASN A 261 -14.45 14.88 21.51
C ASN A 261 -13.52 13.66 21.61
N ILE A 262 -13.79 12.65 20.79
CA ILE A 262 -12.94 11.50 20.55
C ILE A 262 -12.83 11.31 19.03
N PHE A 263 -11.60 11.13 18.53
CA PHE A 263 -11.33 10.77 17.14
C PHE A 263 -10.54 9.45 17.11
N VAL A 264 -11.01 8.49 16.32
CA VAL A 264 -10.33 7.22 16.11
C VAL A 264 -10.13 7.01 14.62
N LEU A 265 -8.88 6.92 14.20
CA LEU A 265 -8.51 6.45 12.86
C LEU A 265 -7.83 5.09 12.99
N SER A 266 -8.38 4.10 12.30
CA SER A 266 -7.83 2.75 12.22
C SER A 266 -7.75 2.34 10.77
N THR A 267 -6.60 1.83 10.29
CA THR A 267 -6.49 1.44 8.88
C THR A 267 -7.54 0.42 8.49
N PHE A 268 -7.78 -0.56 9.37
CA PHE A 268 -8.75 -1.63 9.18
C PHE A 268 -9.80 -1.61 10.28
N VAL A 269 -10.97 -2.15 9.97
CA VAL A 269 -12.06 -2.33 10.94
C VAL A 269 -12.52 -3.78 10.90
N ALA A 270 -12.63 -4.41 12.06
CA ALA A 270 -13.17 -5.77 12.18
C ALA A 270 -14.69 -5.73 12.41
N SER A 271 -15.41 -6.71 11.87
CA SER A 271 -16.82 -6.91 12.22
C SER A 271 -16.98 -7.22 13.71
N LEU A 272 -18.06 -6.77 14.30
CA LEU A 272 -18.40 -7.10 15.69
C LEU A 272 -18.65 -8.60 15.88
N SER A 273 -18.99 -9.32 14.82
CA SER A 273 -19.20 -10.76 14.81
C SER A 273 -17.91 -11.59 14.74
N ASP A 274 -16.77 -10.99 14.42
CA ASP A 274 -15.50 -11.71 14.33
C ASP A 274 -15.11 -12.28 15.71
N GLU A 275 -14.83 -13.59 15.78
CA GLU A 275 -14.52 -14.26 17.05
C GLU A 275 -13.11 -13.92 17.55
N LYS A 276 -12.16 -13.74 16.62
CA LYS A 276 -10.78 -13.46 16.99
C LYS A 276 -10.64 -12.12 17.71
N GLY A 277 -10.23 -12.16 18.99
CA GLY A 277 -10.07 -10.97 19.83
C GLY A 277 -11.39 -10.31 20.25
N ARG A 278 -12.51 -11.03 20.21
CA ARG A 278 -13.85 -10.52 20.56
C ARG A 278 -13.87 -9.82 21.91
N ASP A 279 -13.37 -10.46 22.96
CA ASP A 279 -13.44 -9.92 24.33
C ASP A 279 -12.69 -8.59 24.46
N ARG A 280 -11.51 -8.50 23.83
CA ARG A 280 -10.70 -7.28 23.86
C ARG A 280 -11.32 -6.18 23.01
N ARG A 281 -11.83 -6.53 21.83
CA ARG A 281 -12.57 -5.57 20.98
C ARG A 281 -13.85 -5.09 21.67
N GLU A 282 -14.51 -5.95 22.43
CA GLU A 282 -15.67 -5.60 23.23
C GLU A 282 -15.33 -4.51 24.27
N ARG A 283 -14.14 -4.53 24.88
CA ARG A 283 -13.68 -3.47 25.78
C ARG A 283 -13.58 -2.13 25.05
N ILE A 284 -13.00 -2.11 23.84
CA ILE A 284 -12.94 -0.89 22.98
C ILE A 284 -14.34 -0.35 22.70
N VAL A 285 -15.25 -1.22 22.28
CA VAL A 285 -16.63 -0.83 21.95
C VAL A 285 -17.38 -0.32 23.17
N ARG A 286 -17.24 -0.95 24.32
CA ARG A 286 -17.86 -0.51 25.58
C ARG A 286 -17.33 0.86 26.02
N ALA A 287 -16.02 1.09 25.93
CA ALA A 287 -15.46 2.41 26.25
C ALA A 287 -16.06 3.51 25.36
N LEU A 288 -16.23 3.25 24.06
CA LEU A 288 -16.92 4.17 23.15
C LEU A 288 -18.40 4.33 23.44
N GLU A 289 -19.11 3.24 23.80
CA GLU A 289 -20.51 3.31 24.24
C GLU A 289 -20.67 4.20 25.49
N ASP A 290 -19.78 4.02 26.47
CA ASP A 290 -19.81 4.83 27.69
C ASP A 290 -19.51 6.30 27.40
N ALA A 291 -18.59 6.59 26.47
CA ALA A 291 -18.37 7.95 26.00
C ALA A 291 -19.63 8.55 25.32
N CYS A 292 -20.28 7.76 24.45
CA CYS A 292 -21.55 8.16 23.82
C CYS A 292 -22.65 8.43 24.87
N ARG A 293 -22.74 7.62 25.92
CA ARG A 293 -23.69 7.83 27.04
C ARG A 293 -23.41 9.11 27.82
N ARG A 294 -22.13 9.49 27.98
CA ARG A 294 -21.73 10.76 28.59
C ARG A 294 -22.00 11.97 27.70
N GLY A 295 -22.37 11.75 26.42
CA GLY A 295 -22.63 12.82 25.46
C GLY A 295 -21.36 13.32 24.73
N VAL A 296 -20.28 12.55 24.76
CA VAL A 296 -19.05 12.83 24.02
C VAL A 296 -19.29 12.65 22.52
N ARG A 297 -18.70 13.52 21.74
CA ARG A 297 -18.74 13.48 20.26
C ARG A 297 -17.69 12.48 19.77
N CYS A 298 -18.13 11.41 19.12
CA CYS A 298 -17.25 10.37 18.61
C CYS A 298 -17.15 10.45 17.08
N HIS A 299 -15.92 10.52 16.58
CA HIS A 299 -15.57 10.59 15.17
C HIS A 299 -14.74 9.38 14.80
N LEU A 300 -15.29 8.45 14.00
CA LEU A 300 -14.64 7.20 13.64
C LEU A 300 -14.34 7.15 12.16
N PHE A 301 -13.09 6.80 11.82
CA PHE A 301 -12.56 6.72 10.47
C PHE A 301 -11.86 5.39 10.22
N PHE A 302 -11.78 5.00 8.93
CA PHE A 302 -10.92 3.90 8.53
C PHE A 302 -10.04 4.29 7.33
N GLY A 303 -8.87 3.62 7.22
CA GLY A 303 -7.79 4.11 6.35
C GLY A 303 -7.78 3.53 4.96
N THR A 304 -8.17 2.27 4.75
CA THR A 304 -7.88 1.58 3.49
C THR A 304 -9.08 1.44 2.58
N SER A 305 -8.86 1.63 1.27
CA SER A 305 -9.81 1.29 0.20
C SER A 305 -9.84 -0.21 -0.12
N LEU A 306 -8.82 -0.97 0.34
CA LEU A 306 -8.79 -2.43 0.20
C LEU A 306 -9.95 -3.05 0.99
N ASP A 307 -10.73 -3.91 0.36
CA ASP A 307 -11.93 -4.53 0.96
C ASP A 307 -12.94 -3.48 1.52
N ARG A 308 -13.06 -2.31 0.85
CA ARG A 308 -13.91 -1.18 1.27
C ARG A 308 -15.30 -1.61 1.74
N ALA A 309 -15.97 -2.49 1.00
CA ALA A 309 -17.31 -2.96 1.35
C ALA A 309 -17.35 -3.65 2.72
N LYS A 310 -16.35 -4.48 3.03
CA LYS A 310 -16.23 -5.17 4.32
C LYS A 310 -16.05 -4.16 5.47
N HIS A 311 -15.14 -3.20 5.29
CA HIS A 311 -14.89 -2.17 6.31
C HIS A 311 -16.08 -1.23 6.50
N ALA A 312 -16.74 -0.82 5.41
CA ALA A 312 -17.95 -0.02 5.48
C ALA A 312 -19.10 -0.74 6.21
N THR A 313 -19.24 -2.06 6.03
CA THR A 313 -20.20 -2.89 6.76
C THR A 313 -19.86 -2.93 8.26
N ALA A 314 -18.59 -3.17 8.62
CA ALA A 314 -18.15 -3.15 10.01
C ALA A 314 -18.34 -1.78 10.68
N MET A 315 -18.09 -0.69 9.97
CA MET A 315 -18.37 0.68 10.43
C MET A 315 -19.87 0.91 10.63
N GLN A 316 -20.72 0.33 9.77
CA GLN A 316 -22.17 0.38 9.96
C GLN A 316 -22.63 -0.40 11.20
N GLU A 317 -22.05 -1.56 11.48
CA GLU A 317 -22.31 -2.31 12.72
C GLU A 317 -21.96 -1.49 13.97
N LEU A 318 -20.78 -0.87 13.98
CA LEU A 318 -20.35 0.05 15.03
C LEU A 318 -21.31 1.24 15.16
N TYR A 319 -21.70 1.87 14.06
CA TYR A 319 -22.66 2.97 14.08
C TYR A 319 -23.98 2.57 14.74
N LEU A 320 -24.55 1.43 14.35
CA LEU A 320 -25.83 0.96 14.90
C LEU A 320 -25.72 0.73 16.41
N ARG A 321 -24.64 0.09 16.85
CA ARG A 321 -24.41 -0.22 18.25
C ARG A 321 -24.18 1.05 19.08
N LEU A 322 -23.30 1.95 18.66
CA LEU A 322 -23.01 3.18 19.40
C LEU A 322 -24.17 4.16 19.37
N SER A 323 -24.96 4.18 18.28
CA SER A 323 -26.17 5.01 18.18
C SER A 323 -27.22 4.64 19.24
N ALA A 324 -27.34 3.37 19.59
CA ALA A 324 -28.24 2.90 20.62
C ALA A 324 -27.85 3.39 22.03
N ALA A 325 -26.54 3.63 22.25
CA ALA A 325 -26.02 4.15 23.52
C ALA A 325 -26.03 5.68 23.62
N ARG A 326 -26.19 6.39 22.50
CA ARG A 326 -26.02 7.84 22.40
C ARG A 326 -27.10 8.63 23.13
N GLN A 327 -26.67 9.64 23.88
CA GLN A 327 -27.57 10.66 24.42
C GLN A 327 -27.83 11.81 23.43
N THR A 328 -28.85 12.62 23.70
CA THR A 328 -29.28 13.73 22.84
C THR A 328 -28.26 14.85 22.65
N ARG A 329 -27.31 15.02 23.57
CA ARG A 329 -26.29 16.10 23.53
C ARG A 329 -25.04 15.78 22.71
N GLY A 330 -24.70 14.51 22.50
CA GLY A 330 -23.55 14.09 21.70
C GLY A 330 -23.92 13.83 20.24
N TYR A 331 -22.94 13.80 19.37
CA TYR A 331 -23.13 13.26 18.03
C TYR A 331 -22.10 12.19 17.72
N LEU A 332 -22.47 11.29 16.80
CA LEU A 332 -21.66 10.19 16.34
C LEU A 332 -21.45 10.33 14.83
N LEU A 333 -20.22 10.48 14.43
CA LEU A 333 -19.80 10.53 13.04
C LEU A 333 -18.97 9.29 12.72
N VAL A 334 -19.55 8.38 11.98
CA VAL A 334 -18.87 7.15 11.51
C VAL A 334 -18.76 7.23 10.01
N GLN A 335 -17.55 7.36 9.50
CA GLN A 335 -17.30 7.47 8.08
C GLN A 335 -17.42 6.11 7.40
N ARG A 336 -18.01 6.10 6.21
CA ARG A 336 -18.19 4.88 5.40
C ARG A 336 -17.23 4.80 4.22
N ASP A 337 -16.48 5.87 4.01
CA ASP A 337 -15.47 5.98 2.98
C ASP A 337 -14.08 6.01 3.63
N PRO A 338 -13.09 5.34 3.03
CA PRO A 338 -11.73 5.34 3.53
C PRO A 338 -11.07 6.71 3.34
N VAL A 339 -10.15 7.05 4.24
CA VAL A 339 -9.33 8.27 4.11
C VAL A 339 -8.04 8.04 3.32
N ASP A 340 -7.83 6.83 2.80
CA ASP A 340 -6.65 6.38 2.05
C ASP A 340 -5.32 6.66 2.78
N SER A 341 -5.30 6.38 4.10
CA SER A 341 -4.12 6.50 4.94
C SER A 341 -3.88 5.24 5.77
N HIS A 342 -2.62 4.86 5.95
CA HIS A 342 -2.22 3.76 6.84
C HIS A 342 -1.96 4.23 8.28
N ALA A 343 -2.12 5.51 8.56
CA ALA A 343 -1.98 6.07 9.90
C ALA A 343 -3.03 5.52 10.88
N LYS A 344 -2.68 5.51 12.16
CA LYS A 344 -3.54 5.07 13.26
C LYS A 344 -3.46 6.08 14.38
N PHE A 345 -4.62 6.66 14.70
CA PHE A 345 -4.77 7.69 15.70
C PHE A 345 -5.84 7.36 16.72
N LEU A 346 -5.56 7.67 17.97
CA LEU A 346 -6.55 7.90 19.00
C LEU A 346 -6.32 9.31 19.52
N VAL A 347 -7.33 10.16 19.42
CA VAL A 347 -7.30 11.53 19.91
C VAL A 347 -8.49 11.76 20.80
N ALA A 348 -8.28 12.41 21.93
CA ALA A 348 -9.35 12.87 22.80
C ALA A 348 -8.95 14.12 23.56
N ASP A 349 -9.95 14.93 23.97
CA ASP A 349 -9.72 15.92 25.00
C ASP A 349 -9.43 15.22 26.34
N ASN A 350 -8.56 15.79 27.17
CA ASN A 350 -8.20 15.19 28.46
C ASN A 350 -9.10 15.63 29.62
N GLY A 351 -10.14 16.42 29.33
CA GLY A 351 -11.08 16.96 30.30
C GLY A 351 -10.60 18.18 31.12
N HIS A 352 -9.41 18.69 30.83
CA HIS A 352 -8.76 19.83 31.53
C HIS A 352 -8.14 20.80 30.52
N ASP A 353 -8.93 21.31 29.59
CA ASP A 353 -8.51 22.29 28.57
C ASP A 353 -7.35 21.84 27.66
N GLY A 354 -6.98 20.57 27.73
CA GLY A 354 -5.96 19.93 26.89
C GLY A 354 -6.53 18.79 26.07
N ALA A 355 -5.65 18.16 25.30
CA ALA A 355 -5.95 16.97 24.53
C ALA A 355 -4.76 16.00 24.53
N VAL A 356 -5.00 14.78 24.13
CA VAL A 356 -3.99 13.73 23.95
C VAL A 356 -4.07 13.16 22.55
N VAL A 357 -2.93 12.89 21.94
CA VAL A 357 -2.79 12.19 20.67
C VAL A 357 -1.94 10.94 20.88
N LEU A 358 -2.51 9.78 20.63
CA LEU A 358 -1.80 8.50 20.65
C LEU A 358 -1.72 7.98 19.23
N MET A 359 -0.49 7.80 18.72
CA MET A 359 -0.19 7.49 17.34
C MET A 359 0.89 6.41 17.22
N GLY A 360 0.74 5.46 16.29
CA GLY A 360 1.71 4.39 16.11
C GLY A 360 1.22 3.23 15.26
N SER A 361 1.47 2.00 15.71
CA SER A 361 1.19 0.79 14.92
C SER A 361 -0.19 0.18 15.15
N CYS A 362 -0.92 0.55 16.22
CA CYS A 362 -2.13 -0.12 16.67
C CYS A 362 -3.38 0.20 15.84
N ASN A 363 -3.99 -0.81 15.24
CA ASN A 363 -5.30 -0.70 14.57
C ASN A 363 -6.44 -0.80 15.61
N TRP A 364 -6.85 0.32 16.17
CA TRP A 364 -7.80 0.41 17.29
C TRP A 364 -9.13 -0.33 17.08
N LEU A 365 -9.66 -0.30 15.85
CA LEU A 365 -10.96 -0.91 15.50
C LEU A 365 -10.84 -2.29 14.86
N HIS A 366 -9.61 -2.82 14.74
CA HIS A 366 -9.36 -4.12 14.09
C HIS A 366 -8.46 -5.04 14.90
N SER A 367 -7.56 -4.52 15.72
CA SER A 367 -6.57 -5.32 16.44
C SER A 367 -7.25 -6.37 17.33
N PRO A 368 -6.79 -7.63 17.29
CA PRO A 368 -7.17 -8.61 18.31
C PRO A 368 -6.46 -8.35 19.63
N PHE A 369 -5.62 -7.30 19.74
CA PHE A 369 -4.79 -6.95 20.90
C PHE A 369 -4.00 -8.16 21.45
N SER A 370 -3.39 -8.91 20.55
CA SER A 370 -2.57 -10.09 20.86
C SER A 370 -1.18 -10.02 20.23
N ALA A 371 -0.89 -8.96 19.49
CA ALA A 371 0.41 -8.67 18.91
C ALA A 371 1.11 -7.58 19.72
N VAL A 372 2.44 -7.58 19.71
CA VAL A 372 3.21 -6.47 20.25
C VAL A 372 3.02 -5.26 19.34
N GLU A 373 2.50 -4.18 19.89
CA GLU A 373 2.28 -2.88 19.24
C GLU A 373 3.18 -1.84 19.89
N VAL A 374 3.48 -0.76 19.18
CA VAL A 374 4.20 0.41 19.70
C VAL A 374 3.50 1.68 19.26
N SER A 375 3.26 2.59 20.19
CA SER A 375 2.70 3.92 19.94
C SER A 375 3.37 4.97 20.82
N ALA A 376 3.37 6.23 20.38
CA ALA A 376 3.80 7.38 21.16
C ALA A 376 2.58 8.21 21.54
N GLU A 377 2.55 8.67 22.78
CA GLU A 377 1.51 9.51 23.34
C GLU A 377 1.99 10.95 23.49
N LEU A 378 1.39 11.85 22.74
CA LEU A 378 1.65 13.27 22.80
C LEU A 378 0.68 13.93 23.78
N THR A 379 1.20 14.66 24.74
CA THR A 379 0.44 15.37 25.78
C THR A 379 0.79 16.85 25.87
N GLU A 380 1.96 17.24 25.36
CA GLU A 380 2.39 18.63 25.32
C GLU A 380 1.61 19.39 24.23
N ALA A 381 1.19 20.64 24.52
CA ALA A 381 0.24 21.38 23.70
C ALA A 381 0.66 21.57 22.24
N ASN A 382 1.95 21.85 21.95
CA ASN A 382 2.39 22.03 20.57
C ASN A 382 2.43 20.71 19.82
N SER A 383 2.99 19.67 20.44
CA SER A 383 3.06 18.33 19.81
C SER A 383 1.66 17.75 19.57
N VAL A 384 0.73 17.98 20.50
CA VAL A 384 -0.68 17.63 20.32
C VAL A 384 -1.31 18.44 19.19
N ALA A 385 -1.07 19.75 19.11
CA ALA A 385 -1.62 20.60 18.05
C ALA A 385 -1.13 20.16 16.65
N GLU A 386 0.14 19.78 16.52
CA GLU A 386 0.68 19.22 15.27
C GLU A 386 0.05 17.86 14.95
N GLY A 387 -0.14 16.98 15.94
CA GLY A 387 -0.85 15.71 15.74
C GLY A 387 -2.32 15.88 15.31
N LEU A 388 -3.00 16.91 15.85
CA LEU A 388 -4.36 17.28 15.44
C LEU A 388 -4.40 17.81 14.00
N ASP A 389 -3.45 18.66 13.61
CA ASP A 389 -3.36 19.20 12.25
C ASP A 389 -3.07 18.09 11.24
N LEU A 390 -2.18 17.16 11.59
CA LEU A 390 -1.90 16.00 10.77
C LEU A 390 -3.16 15.12 10.56
N LEU A 391 -3.89 14.81 11.64
CA LEU A 391 -5.15 14.07 11.52
C LEU A 391 -6.19 14.86 10.71
N ARG A 392 -6.27 16.18 10.89
CA ARG A 392 -7.14 17.07 10.11
C ARG A 392 -6.82 17.00 8.62
N GLU A 393 -5.56 17.04 8.24
CA GLU A 393 -5.13 16.91 6.86
C GLU A 393 -5.59 15.57 6.26
N ILE A 394 -5.34 14.47 6.95
CA ILE A 394 -5.75 13.12 6.51
C ILE A 394 -7.27 13.05 6.29
N VAL A 395 -8.08 13.51 7.27
CA VAL A 395 -9.54 13.39 7.20
C VAL A 395 -10.18 14.41 6.27
N SER A 396 -9.50 15.52 5.95
CA SER A 396 -9.98 16.56 5.02
C SER A 396 -10.18 16.05 3.59
N LYS A 397 -9.55 14.93 3.24
CA LYS A 397 -9.76 14.22 1.96
C LYS A 397 -11.22 13.75 1.78
N LEU A 398 -11.98 13.64 2.87
CA LEU A 398 -13.40 13.27 2.83
C LEU A 398 -14.30 14.51 2.96
N SER A 399 -15.08 14.82 1.93
CA SER A 399 -16.06 15.92 1.97
C SER A 399 -17.11 15.74 3.08
N SER A 400 -17.39 14.50 3.47
CA SER A 400 -18.33 14.16 4.56
C SER A 400 -17.76 14.43 5.97
N ALA A 401 -16.46 14.72 6.08
CA ALA A 401 -15.77 14.90 7.36
C ALA A 401 -15.68 16.37 7.84
N SER A 402 -16.36 17.32 7.18
CA SER A 402 -16.26 18.77 7.47
C SER A 402 -16.38 19.12 8.95
N ARG A 403 -17.35 18.52 9.67
CA ARG A 403 -17.51 18.73 11.13
C ARG A 403 -16.34 18.21 11.95
N SER A 404 -15.70 17.14 11.50
CA SER A 404 -14.51 16.59 12.16
C SER A 404 -13.31 17.49 11.93
N VAL A 405 -13.16 18.01 10.70
CA VAL A 405 -12.13 18.98 10.31
C VAL A 405 -12.25 20.25 11.15
N GLU A 406 -13.46 20.82 11.28
CA GLU A 406 -13.73 22.00 12.10
C GLU A 406 -13.39 21.75 13.58
N ALA A 407 -13.79 20.60 14.13
CA ALA A 407 -13.52 20.25 15.52
C ALA A 407 -12.01 20.10 15.81
N LEU A 408 -11.27 19.43 14.91
CA LEU A 408 -9.81 19.29 15.01
C LEU A 408 -9.11 20.66 14.92
N GLN A 409 -9.51 21.48 13.96
CA GLN A 409 -8.97 22.84 13.80
C GLN A 409 -9.22 23.70 15.03
N PHE A 410 -10.43 23.62 15.59
CA PHE A 410 -10.76 24.35 16.81
C PHE A 410 -9.87 23.91 17.99
N MET A 411 -9.74 22.60 18.23
CA MET A 411 -8.90 22.07 19.30
C MET A 411 -7.43 22.47 19.14
N ALA A 412 -6.86 22.35 17.94
CA ALA A 412 -5.48 22.77 17.68
C ALA A 412 -5.27 24.27 17.93
N SER A 413 -6.24 25.10 17.51
CA SER A 413 -6.19 26.56 17.71
C SER A 413 -6.30 26.95 19.19
N GLU A 414 -7.11 26.23 19.98
CA GLU A 414 -7.21 26.45 21.42
C GLU A 414 -5.89 26.16 22.15
N LEU A 415 -5.27 25.00 21.83
CA LEU A 415 -3.99 24.60 22.42
C LEU A 415 -2.88 25.61 22.13
N ARG A 416 -2.82 26.13 20.89
CA ARG A 416 -1.83 27.18 20.53
C ARG A 416 -2.09 28.51 21.22
N ARG A 417 -3.35 28.86 21.47
CA ARG A 417 -3.71 30.10 22.19
C ARG A 417 -3.34 30.06 23.67
N GLN A 418 -3.48 28.94 24.33
CA GLN A 418 -3.13 28.77 25.74
C GLN A 418 -1.63 29.00 26.00
N ARG A 419 -0.79 28.83 24.99
CA ARG A 419 0.67 29.06 25.02
C ARG A 419 1.13 30.40 24.46
N SER A 420 0.24 31.38 24.28
CA SER A 420 0.66 32.72 23.85
C SER A 420 1.64 33.34 24.87
N PRO A 421 2.71 34.05 24.42
CA PRO A 421 3.76 34.62 25.31
C PRO A 421 3.27 35.54 26.41
N LEU A 422 2.00 35.94 26.38
CA LEU A 422 1.35 36.75 27.43
C LEU A 422 0.94 35.94 28.68
N SER A 423 1.10 34.62 28.67
CA SER A 423 0.66 33.71 29.74
C SER A 423 1.72 32.65 30.10
N ILE A 424 3.03 32.94 29.98
CA ILE A 424 4.08 32.00 30.39
C ILE A 424 4.11 31.98 31.94
N PRO A 425 3.75 30.84 32.57
CA PRO A 425 4.08 30.62 33.98
C PRO A 425 5.61 30.46 34.08
N GLU A 426 6.21 31.03 35.12
CA GLU A 426 7.66 30.97 35.39
C GLU A 426 8.21 29.54 35.63
N ASP A 427 7.36 28.51 35.67
CA ASP A 427 7.71 27.10 35.94
C ASP A 427 7.55 26.15 34.70
N THR A 428 7.77 26.61 33.47
CA THR A 428 7.77 25.67 32.35
C THR A 428 9.11 24.92 32.33
N GLU A 429 9.08 23.61 32.60
CA GLU A 429 10.24 22.75 32.43
C GLU A 429 10.80 22.88 31.01
N ALA A 430 12.12 22.89 30.88
CA ALA A 430 12.78 22.94 29.58
C ALA A 430 12.34 21.73 28.72
N PRO A 431 12.21 21.89 27.39
CA PRO A 431 11.85 20.78 26.51
C PRO A 431 12.85 19.64 26.70
N SER A 432 12.34 18.42 26.89
CA SER A 432 13.15 17.22 27.14
C SER A 432 13.46 16.44 25.87
N ALA A 433 12.77 16.75 24.76
CA ALA A 433 12.90 16.04 23.49
C ALA A 433 12.57 16.93 22.29
N THR A 434 12.94 16.46 21.12
CA THR A 434 12.44 16.98 19.84
C THR A 434 11.51 15.98 19.18
N LEU A 435 10.50 16.46 18.49
CA LEU A 435 9.55 15.68 17.70
C LEU A 435 9.60 16.10 16.23
N THR A 436 9.73 15.15 15.34
CA THR A 436 9.60 15.37 13.89
C THR A 436 8.53 14.45 13.32
N ILE A 437 7.57 15.00 12.60
CA ILE A 437 6.57 14.22 11.86
C ILE A 437 7.19 13.73 10.55
N LEU A 438 7.08 12.43 10.28
CA LEU A 438 7.59 11.79 9.09
C LEU A 438 6.45 11.37 8.17
N HIS A 439 6.53 11.78 6.93
CA HIS A 439 5.72 11.24 5.84
C HIS A 439 6.44 10.08 5.14
N ALA A 440 5.77 9.39 4.21
CA ALA A 440 6.26 8.16 3.60
C ALA A 440 7.73 8.22 3.16
N ALA A 441 8.13 9.26 2.39
CA ALA A 441 9.50 9.41 1.87
C ALA A 441 10.55 9.72 2.95
N ASP A 442 10.15 10.36 4.04
CA ASP A 442 11.06 10.75 5.12
C ASP A 442 11.59 9.52 5.87
N HIS A 443 10.78 8.47 5.96
CA HIS A 443 11.17 7.22 6.62
C HIS A 443 12.42 6.61 5.99
N GLU A 444 12.46 6.50 4.67
CA GLU A 444 13.62 5.92 3.97
C GLU A 444 14.86 6.79 4.12
N ARG A 445 14.69 8.10 4.05
CA ARG A 445 15.78 9.06 4.26
C ARG A 445 16.35 8.95 5.67
N LEU A 446 15.48 8.99 6.68
CA LEU A 446 15.88 8.91 8.08
C LEU A 446 16.52 7.56 8.42
N LEU A 447 16.00 6.46 7.90
CA LEU A 447 16.60 5.13 8.10
C LEU A 447 18.02 5.06 7.55
N ARG A 448 18.30 5.69 6.40
CA ARG A 448 19.67 5.75 5.85
C ARG A 448 20.58 6.64 6.68
N VAL A 449 20.08 7.77 7.16
CA VAL A 449 20.81 8.65 8.08
C VAL A 449 21.13 7.89 9.35
N ALA A 450 20.15 7.26 9.99
CA ALA A 450 20.35 6.45 11.20
C ALA A 450 21.36 5.32 10.98
N ALA A 451 21.30 4.61 9.84
CA ALA A 451 22.26 3.55 9.52
C ALA A 451 23.69 4.04 9.34
N HIS A 452 23.88 5.29 8.89
CA HIS A 452 25.19 5.90 8.70
C HIS A 452 25.72 6.55 9.99
N ASP A 453 24.85 7.21 10.75
CA ASP A 453 25.25 8.08 11.87
C ASP A 453 25.23 7.37 13.23
N ALA A 454 24.49 6.27 13.37
CA ALA A 454 24.45 5.48 14.61
C ALA A 454 25.87 5.13 15.10
N GLY A 455 26.16 5.39 16.37
CA GLY A 455 27.45 5.19 17.01
C GLY A 455 27.52 3.97 17.94
N GLN A 456 26.39 3.45 18.41
CA GLN A 456 26.33 2.37 19.40
C GLN A 456 25.50 1.19 18.91
N ARG A 457 24.26 1.44 18.51
CA ARG A 457 23.30 0.40 18.09
C ARG A 457 22.38 0.90 16.99
N PHE A 458 21.83 -0.08 16.23
CA PHE A 458 20.79 0.17 15.24
C PHE A 458 19.78 -0.98 15.30
N VAL A 459 18.52 -0.70 15.68
CA VAL A 459 17.49 -1.71 15.87
C VAL A 459 16.23 -1.33 15.10
N CYS A 460 15.74 -2.23 14.26
CA CYS A 460 14.50 -2.02 13.52
C CYS A 460 13.52 -3.17 13.78
N CYS A 461 12.28 -2.82 14.07
CA CYS A 461 11.17 -3.77 14.16
C CYS A 461 10.16 -3.50 13.04
N THR A 462 9.77 -4.55 12.33
CA THR A 462 8.75 -4.51 11.28
C THR A 462 7.82 -5.72 11.38
N ASN A 463 6.52 -5.54 11.14
CA ASN A 463 5.61 -6.68 11.11
C ASN A 463 5.95 -7.64 9.95
N LYS A 464 6.31 -7.09 8.79
CA LYS A 464 6.47 -7.88 7.55
C LYS A 464 7.78 -7.55 6.85
N VAL A 465 8.41 -8.61 6.31
CA VAL A 465 9.45 -8.49 5.30
C VAL A 465 8.91 -8.93 3.95
N GLY A 466 9.12 -8.12 2.93
CA GLY A 466 8.57 -8.27 1.60
C GLY A 466 9.61 -8.15 0.50
N ALA A 467 9.16 -7.94 -0.72
CA ALA A 467 10.02 -7.87 -1.89
C ALA A 467 11.11 -6.79 -1.79
N ASN A 468 10.79 -5.67 -1.13
CA ASN A 468 11.71 -4.52 -0.97
C ASN A 468 12.61 -4.62 0.26
N MET A 469 12.59 -5.74 1.01
CA MET A 469 13.34 -5.88 2.27
C MET A 469 14.84 -5.58 2.15
N VAL A 470 15.44 -5.86 0.98
CA VAL A 470 16.88 -5.67 0.79
C VAL A 470 17.20 -4.18 0.68
N PRO A 471 16.74 -3.44 -0.34
CA PRO A 471 17.07 -2.02 -0.47
C PRO A 471 16.44 -1.16 0.63
N ALA A 472 15.28 -1.54 1.15
CA ALA A 472 14.56 -0.74 2.12
C ALA A 472 15.08 -0.91 3.56
N LEU A 473 15.64 -2.07 3.92
CA LEU A 473 16.03 -2.34 5.30
C LEU A 473 17.38 -3.06 5.45
N PHE A 474 17.61 -4.15 4.67
CA PHE A 474 18.79 -4.99 4.91
C PHE A 474 20.09 -4.34 4.48
N ASP A 475 20.12 -3.61 3.38
CA ASP A 475 21.32 -2.89 2.92
C ASP A 475 21.68 -1.73 3.87
N PRO A 476 20.75 -0.88 4.36
CA PRO A 476 21.03 0.07 5.42
C PRO A 476 21.54 -0.59 6.71
N ALA A 477 20.90 -1.67 7.17
CA ALA A 477 21.35 -2.39 8.37
C ALA A 477 22.74 -3.00 8.19
N GLU A 478 23.10 -3.51 7.00
CA GLU A 478 24.44 -3.99 6.69
C GLU A 478 25.48 -2.86 6.77
N ILE A 479 25.13 -1.65 6.29
CA ILE A 479 26.01 -0.47 6.41
C ILE A 479 26.29 -0.16 7.88
N ALA A 480 25.24 -0.13 8.71
CA ALA A 480 25.39 0.05 10.16
C ALA A 480 26.25 -1.07 10.79
N GLY A 481 25.94 -2.34 10.45
CA GLY A 481 26.61 -3.51 11.04
C GLY A 481 28.08 -3.68 10.67
N ARG A 482 28.57 -3.01 9.64
CA ARG A 482 30.01 -2.96 9.35
C ARG A 482 30.80 -2.10 10.34
N ARG A 483 30.11 -1.28 11.14
CA ARG A 483 30.69 -0.35 12.12
C ARG A 483 30.26 -0.65 13.54
N LEU A 484 29.07 -1.17 13.72
CA LEU A 484 28.44 -1.41 15.01
C LEU A 484 28.40 -2.90 15.31
N SER A 485 28.52 -3.25 16.60
CA SER A 485 28.36 -4.62 17.09
C SER A 485 26.91 -4.98 17.45
N ASP A 486 26.02 -4.00 17.63
CA ASP A 486 24.61 -4.20 17.97
C ASP A 486 23.71 -3.70 16.85
N VAL A 487 23.45 -4.57 15.86
CA VAL A 487 22.50 -4.29 14.77
C VAL A 487 21.48 -5.41 14.68
N ARG A 488 20.21 -5.09 14.97
CA ARG A 488 19.14 -6.07 15.10
C ARG A 488 17.94 -5.71 14.25
N ILE A 489 17.38 -6.71 13.55
CA ILE A 489 16.13 -6.61 12.82
C ILE A 489 15.15 -7.66 13.33
N TYR A 490 13.99 -7.22 13.81
CA TYR A 490 12.90 -8.08 14.26
C TYR A 490 11.75 -8.07 13.24
N TYR A 491 11.21 -9.26 12.91
CA TYR A 491 10.05 -9.39 12.04
C TYR A 491 9.19 -10.60 12.39
N SER A 492 7.88 -10.56 12.10
CA SER A 492 6.97 -11.70 12.34
C SER A 492 6.58 -12.45 11.09
N ARG A 493 6.37 -11.75 9.97
CA ARG A 493 5.74 -12.32 8.78
C ARG A 493 6.56 -12.04 7.52
N ARG A 494 6.24 -12.82 6.50
CA ARG A 494 6.68 -12.56 5.12
C ARG A 494 5.48 -12.10 4.31
N SER A 495 5.70 -11.21 3.35
CA SER A 495 4.66 -10.71 2.45
C SER A 495 5.05 -10.86 0.98
N GLY A 496 4.05 -10.89 0.11
CA GLY A 496 4.24 -11.01 -1.33
C GLY A 496 4.97 -12.29 -1.73
N PRO A 497 5.90 -12.22 -2.70
CA PRO A 497 6.60 -13.37 -3.26
C PRO A 497 7.70 -13.93 -2.34
N VAL A 498 7.93 -13.35 -1.15
CA VAL A 498 9.04 -13.73 -0.27
C VAL A 498 8.77 -15.05 0.43
N LYS A 499 9.57 -16.07 0.08
CA LYS A 499 9.54 -17.40 0.70
C LYS A 499 10.53 -17.47 1.88
N ARG A 500 10.36 -18.49 2.74
CA ARG A 500 11.26 -18.73 3.87
C ARG A 500 12.73 -18.81 3.43
N GLY A 501 13.02 -19.51 2.35
CA GLY A 501 14.37 -19.65 1.82
C GLY A 501 15.03 -18.34 1.40
N HIS A 502 14.26 -17.34 0.94
CA HIS A 502 14.81 -16.03 0.62
C HIS A 502 15.35 -15.33 1.88
N VAL A 503 14.55 -15.32 2.96
CA VAL A 503 14.99 -14.70 4.22
C VAL A 503 16.16 -15.47 4.85
N THR A 504 16.15 -16.81 4.78
CA THR A 504 17.26 -17.65 5.26
C THR A 504 18.56 -17.31 4.54
N LYS A 505 18.53 -17.18 3.20
CA LYS A 505 19.71 -16.77 2.42
C LYS A 505 20.26 -15.39 2.84
N HIS A 506 19.39 -14.43 3.13
CA HIS A 506 19.82 -13.12 3.62
C HIS A 506 20.33 -13.18 5.06
N ARG A 507 19.73 -14.03 5.91
CA ARG A 507 20.26 -14.27 7.27
C ARG A 507 21.69 -14.84 7.23
N GLU A 508 21.95 -15.78 6.32
CA GLU A 508 23.30 -16.32 6.11
C GLU A 508 24.28 -15.26 5.60
N ARG A 509 23.84 -14.42 4.63
CA ARG A 509 24.64 -13.30 4.11
C ARG A 509 25.01 -12.29 5.18
N LEU A 510 24.08 -11.97 6.05
CA LEU A 510 24.20 -10.96 7.09
C LEU A 510 24.78 -11.51 8.42
N HIS A 511 25.07 -12.82 8.46
CA HIS A 511 25.58 -13.47 9.67
C HIS A 511 26.84 -12.79 10.20
N GLY A 512 26.87 -12.49 11.51
CA GLY A 512 27.96 -11.77 12.16
C GLY A 512 27.99 -10.25 11.90
N ILE A 513 27.05 -9.73 11.10
CA ILE A 513 26.93 -8.30 10.78
C ILE A 513 25.60 -7.75 11.30
N VAL A 514 24.50 -8.47 11.04
CA VAL A 514 23.15 -8.10 11.46
C VAL A 514 22.46 -9.30 12.08
N GLU A 515 21.89 -9.14 13.25
CA GLU A 515 21.02 -10.13 13.87
C GLU A 515 19.62 -10.03 13.27
N LEU A 516 19.27 -10.97 12.38
CA LEU A 516 17.96 -11.03 11.75
C LEU A 516 17.06 -12.04 12.45
N THR A 517 16.16 -11.58 13.32
CA THR A 517 15.34 -12.41 14.20
C THR A 517 13.88 -12.45 13.75
N GLY A 518 13.40 -13.65 13.42
CA GLY A 518 12.00 -13.90 13.14
C GLY A 518 11.24 -14.28 14.41
N VAL A 519 10.25 -13.48 14.80
CA VAL A 519 9.44 -13.67 16.01
C VAL A 519 8.01 -14.05 15.59
N PRO A 520 7.65 -15.35 15.56
CA PRO A 520 6.31 -15.78 15.19
C PRO A 520 5.30 -15.60 16.32
N GLN A 521 5.75 -15.68 17.59
CA GLN A 521 4.98 -15.50 18.82
C GLN A 521 5.84 -14.87 19.92
N PRO A 522 5.32 -13.84 20.61
CA PRO A 522 4.14 -13.08 20.25
C PRO A 522 4.27 -12.44 18.87
N GLN A 523 3.17 -12.32 18.13
CA GLN A 523 3.23 -11.70 16.82
C GLN A 523 3.63 -10.23 16.95
N LEU A 524 4.59 -9.77 16.15
CA LEU A 524 4.95 -8.36 16.08
C LEU A 524 4.01 -7.64 15.11
N HIS A 525 3.40 -6.58 15.59
CA HIS A 525 2.75 -5.59 14.74
C HIS A 525 3.38 -4.20 14.94
N ALA A 526 4.25 -4.09 15.93
CA ALA A 526 5.13 -2.94 16.15
C ALA A 526 5.94 -2.59 14.90
N LYS A 527 6.14 -1.31 14.68
CA LYS A 527 6.94 -0.76 13.60
C LYS A 527 7.71 0.43 14.16
N PHE A 528 8.98 0.18 14.45
CA PHE A 528 9.86 1.20 14.97
C PHE A 528 11.27 1.08 14.41
N LEU A 529 12.00 2.18 14.47
CA LEU A 529 13.44 2.26 14.30
C LEU A 529 13.99 2.93 15.56
N ALA A 530 15.04 2.35 16.14
CA ALA A 530 15.73 2.90 17.30
C ALA A 530 17.24 2.84 17.07
N TRP A 531 17.94 3.92 17.36
CA TRP A 531 19.41 3.92 17.29
C TRP A 531 20.01 4.72 18.43
N ASP A 532 21.20 4.31 18.84
CA ASP A 532 21.88 4.78 20.03
C ASP A 532 21.00 4.68 21.29
N SER A 533 21.12 5.60 22.24
CA SER A 533 20.27 5.64 23.45
C SER A 533 19.00 6.45 23.27
N ASP A 534 19.01 7.45 22.36
CA ASP A 534 18.12 8.60 22.42
C ASP A 534 17.10 8.69 21.27
N ASN A 535 17.34 7.94 20.19
CA ASN A 535 16.62 8.16 18.94
C ASN A 535 15.57 7.06 18.67
N VAL A 536 14.32 7.46 18.51
CA VAL A 536 13.19 6.55 18.28
C VAL A 536 12.31 7.04 17.15
N VAL A 537 11.96 6.17 16.24
CA VAL A 537 10.85 6.37 15.29
C VAL A 537 9.75 5.36 15.58
N VAL A 538 8.56 5.85 15.87
CA VAL A 538 7.34 5.05 15.93
C VAL A 538 6.54 5.31 14.66
N SER A 539 6.10 4.26 13.94
CA SER A 539 5.54 4.43 12.61
C SER A 539 4.39 3.49 12.29
N SER A 540 3.62 3.85 11.29
CA SER A 540 2.69 2.96 10.59
C SER A 540 3.37 2.12 9.52
N LEU A 541 4.57 2.51 9.04
CA LEU A 541 5.30 1.90 7.92
C LEU A 541 5.86 0.52 8.26
N ASN A 542 5.60 -0.45 7.40
CA ASN A 542 6.30 -1.74 7.44
C ASN A 542 7.67 -1.63 6.73
N TRP A 543 8.71 -1.26 7.47
CA TRP A 543 10.06 -0.97 7.00
C TRP A 543 10.66 -1.98 6.00
N GLY A 544 10.33 -3.25 6.14
CA GLY A 544 10.89 -4.32 5.31
C GLY A 544 9.99 -4.77 4.15
N SER A 545 8.79 -4.21 3.97
CA SER A 545 7.84 -4.70 2.95
C SER A 545 7.25 -3.63 2.05
N GLN A 546 7.23 -2.38 2.49
CA GLN A 546 6.75 -1.25 1.72
C GLN A 546 7.92 -0.31 1.47
N SER A 547 7.91 0.35 0.32
CA SER A 547 8.81 1.46 0.11
C SER A 547 8.19 2.69 0.78
N GLY A 548 9.00 3.44 1.50
CA GLY A 548 8.65 4.79 1.96
C GLY A 548 8.64 5.82 0.82
N LEU A 549 8.49 5.36 -0.44
CA LEU A 549 8.52 6.22 -1.60
C LEU A 549 7.24 7.04 -1.70
N GLU A 550 7.35 8.23 -2.26
CA GLU A 550 6.27 9.21 -2.43
C GLU A 550 5.00 8.66 -3.11
N ASP A 551 5.14 7.58 -3.88
CA ASP A 551 4.03 6.91 -4.58
C ASP A 551 3.36 5.80 -3.75
N ASN A 552 3.58 5.72 -2.44
CA ASN A 552 2.81 4.79 -1.63
C ASN A 552 1.35 5.28 -1.60
N PRO A 553 0.37 4.50 -2.14
CA PRO A 553 -1.02 4.92 -2.21
C PRO A 553 -1.67 5.10 -0.84
N LEU A 554 -0.99 4.66 0.22
CA LEU A 554 -1.39 4.84 1.60
C LEU A 554 -0.39 5.76 2.28
N ASP A 555 -0.83 6.90 2.78
CA ASP A 555 -0.02 7.77 3.60
C ASP A 555 0.49 7.01 4.81
N GLU A 556 1.79 6.73 4.83
CA GLU A 556 2.48 6.18 5.99
C GLU A 556 3.01 7.34 6.82
N ILE A 557 2.70 7.33 8.09
CA ILE A 557 3.07 8.39 9.02
C ILE A 557 3.92 7.83 10.15
N GLY A 558 4.94 8.57 10.54
CA GLY A 558 5.80 8.28 11.68
C GLY A 558 6.06 9.49 12.56
N LEU A 559 6.47 9.24 13.78
CA LEU A 559 7.00 10.20 14.71
C LEU A 559 8.46 9.86 15.00
N TYR A 560 9.37 10.75 14.66
CA TYR A 560 10.74 10.69 15.12
C TYR A 560 10.89 11.53 16.38
N LEU A 561 11.33 10.91 17.43
CA LEU A 561 11.55 11.46 18.75
C LEU A 561 13.05 11.33 19.10
N GLU A 562 13.66 12.44 19.47
CA GLU A 562 15.02 12.47 19.96
C GLU A 562 14.99 13.04 21.40
N GLY A 563 15.37 12.23 22.38
CA GLY A 563 15.37 12.60 23.79
C GLY A 563 16.11 11.57 24.62
N ALA A 564 16.59 11.96 25.79
CA ALA A 564 17.46 11.15 26.63
C ALA A 564 16.86 9.77 26.92
N ASP A 565 17.62 8.72 26.63
CA ASP A 565 17.33 7.30 26.90
C ASP A 565 16.00 6.75 26.30
N LEU A 566 15.38 7.45 25.35
CA LEU A 566 14.12 7.01 24.76
C LEU A 566 14.26 5.67 24.02
N ALA A 567 15.34 5.50 23.24
CA ALA A 567 15.57 4.27 22.50
C ALA A 567 15.90 3.11 23.46
N THR A 568 16.68 3.36 24.49
CA THR A 568 16.99 2.37 25.52
C THR A 568 15.71 1.88 26.19
N SER A 569 14.87 2.81 26.65
CA SER A 569 13.59 2.50 27.31
C SER A 569 12.59 1.78 26.39
N LEU A 570 12.52 2.18 25.10
CA LEU A 570 11.70 1.48 24.11
C LEU A 570 12.13 0.02 23.98
N LEU A 571 13.43 -0.21 23.83
CA LEU A 571 13.97 -1.56 23.63
C LEU A 571 13.76 -2.43 24.87
N GLU A 572 13.96 -1.92 26.07
CA GLU A 572 13.69 -2.64 27.33
C GLU A 572 12.22 -3.06 27.43
N LYS A 573 11.28 -2.13 27.18
CA LYS A 573 9.84 -2.44 27.14
C LYS A 573 9.48 -3.44 26.05
N PHE A 574 10.08 -3.31 24.87
CA PHE A 574 9.83 -4.21 23.74
C PHE A 574 10.37 -5.63 24.01
N GLU A 575 11.59 -5.75 24.54
CA GLU A 575 12.20 -7.04 24.87
C GLU A 575 11.44 -7.74 26.00
N ALA A 576 10.91 -7.00 26.96
CA ALA A 576 10.04 -7.55 28.01
C ALA A 576 8.74 -8.17 27.45
N GLU A 577 8.21 -7.64 26.36
CA GLU A 577 7.03 -8.20 25.67
C GLU A 577 7.38 -9.47 24.86
N LEU A 578 8.64 -9.68 24.54
CA LEU A 578 9.08 -10.89 23.82
C LEU A 578 9.29 -12.09 24.75
N GLY A 579 9.50 -11.88 26.04
CA GLY A 579 9.72 -12.89 27.09
C GLY A 579 11.20 -13.18 27.23
#